data_25f398ce2e80b368705adf6af200451d
#
_entry.id   25f398ce2e80b368705adf6af200451d
#
_cell.length_a   1.000
_cell.length_b   1.000
_cell.length_c   1.000
_cell.angle_alpha   90.00
_cell.angle_beta   90.00
_cell.angle_gamma   90.00
#
_symmetry.space_group_name_H-M   'P 1'
#
loop_
_entity.id
_entity.type
_entity.pdbx_description
1 polymer ?
#
loop_
_entity_poly.entity_id
_entity_poly.type
_entity_poly.pdbx_seq_one_letter_code
_entity_poly.pdbx_strand_id
1 'polypeptide(L)'
;MQRQLDEKNYARALDVQDLPSLIEIQSDSFNRFLEEGLNELFDEINPIESFNGNLRLYFPGSSPEAQQFGLNYWFDEPKYPEEICLERDITFAAPLYVKVALINRAAGDEVVTSDIFMGDFPLMTDKGTFIINGTERVVVSQLIRSPGVYFAAEEDRTTGRLLSTAKLIPDRGAWMEFETRKSDYLAIKFNRKRTIPVTILLRALAAVRDGFDGPSPIEEGTDEELLAVYEKVDNNPDHHYIEGTIRMEPQWDLRDGMTVAQAALLEFYKRMRPGDPPTLDNAREYLESQLFDQRRYDLERVGRYKLNQRLHIDGPVLPAVRTITKYDLVKLIARMILINNGLQEPDDIDHLGNRRVKTVGELIQNALRIGLRRMERVVRERMSIRESDSVSPMTLVNIRPVVAAVREFFGSSQLSQFMEQTNPLAELTHKRTLSALGPGGLRRER
;
A
#
# COMPACT_ATOMS: atom_id res chain seq x y z
N MET A 1 -3.45 42.51 -16.33
CA MET A 1 -3.69 43.42 -15.15
C MET A 1 -5.02 43.03 -14.54
N GLN A 2 -5.04 42.08 -13.61
CA GLN A 2 -6.21 41.81 -12.78
C GLN A 2 -6.44 43.00 -11.86
N ARG A 3 -7.57 43.67 -11.99
CA ARG A 3 -8.03 44.63 -11.01
C ARG A 3 -8.32 43.87 -9.72
N GLN A 4 -7.44 43.95 -8.73
CA GLN A 4 -7.81 43.65 -7.35
C GLN A 4 -8.97 44.56 -6.98
N LEU A 5 -10.14 43.99 -6.79
CA LEU A 5 -11.27 44.68 -6.21
C LEU A 5 -10.92 44.90 -4.75
N ASP A 6 -10.87 46.18 -4.32
CA ASP A 6 -10.72 46.54 -2.89
C ASP A 6 -11.96 45.99 -2.14
N GLU A 7 -11.79 44.90 -1.43
CA GLU A 7 -12.82 44.36 -0.55
C GLU A 7 -13.02 45.28 0.64
N LYS A 8 -14.25 45.81 0.81
CA LYS A 8 -14.61 46.57 2.02
C LYS A 8 -15.25 45.59 3.01
N ASN A 9 -14.57 45.38 4.12
CA ASN A 9 -15.10 44.63 5.24
C ASN A 9 -15.97 45.51 6.12
N TYR A 10 -17.27 45.20 6.20
CA TYR A 10 -18.24 45.89 7.05
C TYR A 10 -18.50 45.19 8.38
N ALA A 11 -17.76 44.11 8.69
CA ALA A 11 -17.87 43.43 9.96
C ALA A 11 -17.36 44.28 11.11
N ARG A 12 -17.99 44.13 12.28
CA ARG A 12 -17.56 44.85 13.51
C ARG A 12 -16.43 44.11 14.25
N ALA A 13 -16.16 42.87 13.89
CA ALA A 13 -15.07 42.05 14.41
C ALA A 13 -13.91 42.03 13.42
N LEU A 14 -12.68 42.03 13.94
CA LEU A 14 -11.48 41.78 13.13
C LEU A 14 -11.54 40.38 12.55
N ASP A 15 -11.09 40.22 11.32
CA ASP A 15 -10.91 38.90 10.70
C ASP A 15 -9.88 38.12 11.53
N VAL A 16 -10.34 37.09 12.22
CA VAL A 16 -9.52 36.26 13.10
C VAL A 16 -8.86 35.12 12.31
N GLN A 17 -9.47 34.73 11.21
CA GLN A 17 -8.99 33.63 10.39
C GLN A 17 -9.45 33.81 8.94
N ASP A 18 -8.54 33.60 8.00
CA ASP A 18 -8.87 33.56 6.58
C ASP A 18 -9.78 32.36 6.28
N LEU A 19 -10.74 32.56 5.36
CA LEU A 19 -11.59 31.46 4.90
C LEU A 19 -10.75 30.51 4.05
N PRO A 20 -10.77 29.20 4.35
CA PRO A 20 -10.07 28.22 3.53
C PRO A 20 -10.68 28.17 2.12
N SER A 21 -9.84 27.88 1.13
CA SER A 21 -10.32 27.70 -0.24
C SER A 21 -11.29 26.52 -0.30
N LEU A 22 -12.40 26.69 -1.02
CA LEU A 22 -13.40 25.62 -1.19
C LEU A 22 -12.88 24.42 -1.99
N ILE A 23 -11.76 24.57 -2.71
CA ILE A 23 -11.08 23.52 -3.50
C ILE A 23 -9.75 23.11 -2.90
N GLU A 24 -9.43 23.49 -1.66
CA GLU A 24 -8.17 23.21 -0.99
C GLU A 24 -7.83 21.71 -0.95
N ILE A 25 -8.84 20.86 -0.80
CA ILE A 25 -8.68 19.41 -0.86
C ILE A 25 -8.06 18.91 -2.18
N GLN A 26 -8.30 19.62 -3.27
CA GLN A 26 -7.73 19.30 -4.59
C GLN A 26 -6.30 19.86 -4.70
N SER A 27 -6.13 21.17 -4.46
CA SER A 27 -4.87 21.88 -4.64
C SER A 27 -3.79 21.40 -3.67
N ASP A 28 -4.07 21.31 -2.38
CA ASP A 28 -3.08 20.92 -1.38
C ASP A 28 -2.63 19.48 -1.56
N SER A 29 -3.57 18.59 -1.88
CA SER A 29 -3.23 17.21 -2.15
C SER A 29 -2.30 17.07 -3.37
N PHE A 30 -2.54 17.85 -4.42
CA PHE A 30 -1.71 17.83 -5.61
C PHE A 30 -0.32 18.44 -5.36
N ASN A 31 -0.26 19.59 -4.68
CA ASN A 31 0.99 20.22 -4.30
C ASN A 31 1.85 19.31 -3.42
N ARG A 32 1.24 18.68 -2.42
CA ARG A 32 1.93 17.71 -1.57
C ARG A 32 2.46 16.51 -2.37
N PHE A 33 1.72 16.05 -3.37
CA PHE A 33 2.21 15.01 -4.27
C PHE A 33 3.44 15.47 -5.05
N LEU A 34 3.46 16.73 -5.55
CA LEU A 34 4.61 17.27 -6.29
C LEU A 34 5.84 17.45 -5.39
N GLU A 35 5.67 17.84 -4.13
CA GLU A 35 6.77 18.14 -3.20
C GLU A 35 7.30 16.89 -2.49
N GLU A 36 6.41 16.06 -1.95
CA GLU A 36 6.75 14.90 -1.13
C GLU A 36 6.52 13.57 -1.84
N GLY A 37 5.36 13.42 -2.50
CA GLY A 37 4.90 12.15 -3.05
C GLY A 37 5.78 11.58 -4.17
N LEU A 38 6.42 12.43 -4.97
CA LEU A 38 7.38 12.01 -5.98
C LEU A 38 8.67 11.50 -5.35
N ASN A 39 9.17 12.13 -4.29
CA ASN A 39 10.33 11.65 -3.54
C ASN A 39 10.05 10.27 -2.92
N GLU A 40 8.88 10.10 -2.29
CA GLU A 40 8.47 8.80 -1.74
C GLU A 40 8.43 7.70 -2.80
N LEU A 41 7.96 8.02 -4.01
CA LEU A 41 7.92 7.06 -5.11
C LEU A 41 9.32 6.67 -5.60
N PHE A 42 10.24 7.61 -5.68
CA PHE A 42 11.61 7.32 -6.06
C PHE A 42 12.35 6.54 -4.97
N ASP A 43 12.12 6.83 -3.69
CA ASP A 43 12.66 6.06 -2.57
C ASP A 43 12.20 4.59 -2.60
N GLU A 44 10.95 4.32 -3.02
CA GLU A 44 10.43 2.95 -3.15
C GLU A 44 11.17 2.10 -4.19
N ILE A 45 11.70 2.71 -5.25
CA ILE A 45 12.42 2.00 -6.32
C ILE A 45 13.94 2.05 -6.14
N ASN A 46 14.46 2.90 -5.25
CA ASN A 46 15.89 3.06 -4.97
C ASN A 46 16.47 1.94 -4.12
N PRO A 47 17.69 1.49 -4.44
CA PRO A 47 18.32 1.51 -5.76
C PRO A 47 17.78 0.41 -6.67
N ILE A 48 17.87 0.60 -8.01
CA ILE A 48 17.65 -0.48 -8.96
C ILE A 48 18.98 -1.18 -9.19
N GLU A 49 19.08 -2.43 -8.75
CA GLU A 49 20.31 -3.23 -8.85
C GLU A 49 20.22 -4.27 -9.97
N SER A 50 21.34 -4.52 -10.65
CA SER A 50 21.47 -5.66 -11.56
C SER A 50 21.45 -6.97 -10.78
N PHE A 51 21.15 -8.08 -11.45
CA PHE A 51 21.12 -9.41 -10.81
C PHE A 51 22.45 -9.79 -10.15
N ASN A 52 23.58 -9.37 -10.76
CA ASN A 52 24.93 -9.64 -10.25
C ASN A 52 25.45 -8.57 -9.28
N GLY A 53 24.66 -7.53 -8.98
CA GLY A 53 25.02 -6.44 -8.07
C GLY A 53 26.12 -5.49 -8.60
N ASN A 54 26.54 -5.63 -9.85
CA ASN A 54 27.60 -4.83 -10.47
C ASN A 54 27.16 -3.42 -10.87
N LEU A 55 25.90 -3.28 -11.30
CA LEU A 55 25.31 -2.00 -11.69
C LEU A 55 24.25 -1.59 -10.68
N ARG A 56 24.30 -0.33 -10.25
CA ARG A 56 23.30 0.29 -9.37
C ARG A 56 22.86 1.62 -9.95
N LEU A 57 21.57 1.76 -10.17
CA LEU A 57 20.96 3.02 -10.62
C LEU A 57 20.19 3.67 -9.47
N TYR A 58 20.57 4.91 -9.17
CA TYR A 58 19.96 5.73 -8.14
C TYR A 58 19.09 6.82 -8.73
N PHE A 59 17.91 7.01 -8.17
CA PHE A 59 16.99 8.11 -8.44
C PHE A 59 17.03 9.13 -7.28
N PRO A 60 16.41 10.31 -7.42
CA PRO A 60 16.22 11.23 -6.31
C PRO A 60 15.57 10.53 -5.10
N GLY A 61 15.78 11.07 -3.91
CA GLY A 61 15.15 10.54 -2.70
C GLY A 61 15.98 10.78 -1.45
N SER A 62 15.59 10.10 -0.37
CA SER A 62 16.15 10.24 0.96
C SER A 62 17.45 9.43 1.17
N SER A 63 17.85 8.59 0.19
CA SER A 63 19.03 7.75 0.33
C SER A 63 20.32 8.59 0.44
N PRO A 64 21.31 8.15 1.24
CA PRO A 64 22.58 8.87 1.37
C PRO A 64 23.27 9.11 0.04
N GLU A 65 23.20 8.13 -0.86
CA GLU A 65 23.80 8.22 -2.21
C GLU A 65 23.07 9.25 -3.08
N ALA A 66 21.74 9.30 -3.00
CA ALA A 66 20.97 10.31 -3.73
C ALA A 66 21.35 11.73 -3.30
N GLN A 67 21.56 11.94 -2.00
CA GLN A 67 22.00 13.22 -1.45
C GLN A 67 23.45 13.52 -1.83
N GLN A 68 24.34 12.55 -1.75
CA GLN A 68 25.76 12.69 -2.10
C GLN A 68 25.96 13.11 -3.58
N PHE A 69 25.15 12.55 -4.50
CA PHE A 69 25.23 12.87 -5.92
C PHE A 69 24.35 14.07 -6.31
N GLY A 70 23.66 14.71 -5.37
CA GLY A 70 22.79 15.83 -5.61
C GLY A 70 21.67 15.50 -6.59
N LEU A 71 21.07 14.29 -6.44
CA LEU A 71 19.98 13.85 -7.30
C LEU A 71 18.70 14.58 -6.94
N ASN A 72 18.04 15.13 -7.95
CA ASN A 72 16.80 15.88 -7.81
C ASN A 72 15.88 15.64 -9.01
N TYR A 73 14.66 16.11 -8.92
CA TYR A 73 13.74 16.23 -10.04
C TYR A 73 13.22 17.66 -10.13
N TRP A 74 12.80 18.06 -11.33
CA TRP A 74 12.19 19.35 -11.56
C TRP A 74 11.21 19.30 -12.71
N PHE A 75 10.35 20.28 -12.75
CA PHE A 75 9.42 20.52 -13.83
C PHE A 75 9.90 21.77 -14.59
N ASP A 76 9.93 21.65 -15.92
CA ASP A 76 10.09 22.83 -16.77
C ASP A 76 8.77 23.57 -16.91
N GLU A 77 8.81 24.79 -17.46
CA GLU A 77 7.60 25.55 -17.74
C GLU A 77 6.68 24.83 -18.72
N PRO A 78 5.35 24.89 -18.51
CA PRO A 78 4.39 24.34 -19.47
C PRO A 78 4.57 24.94 -20.84
N LYS A 79 4.59 24.12 -21.87
CA LYS A 79 4.84 24.54 -23.26
C LYS A 79 3.76 25.48 -23.79
N TYR A 80 2.53 25.35 -23.32
CA TYR A 80 1.38 26.15 -23.71
C TYR A 80 0.57 26.53 -22.46
N PRO A 81 0.00 27.77 -22.42
CA PRO A 81 -0.92 28.17 -21.36
C PRO A 81 -2.25 27.40 -21.49
N GLU A 82 -3.04 27.42 -20.41
CA GLU A 82 -4.32 26.70 -20.30
C GLU A 82 -5.29 27.00 -21.46
N GLU A 83 -5.42 28.28 -21.84
CA GLU A 83 -6.34 28.74 -22.90
C GLU A 83 -6.01 28.08 -24.25
N ILE A 84 -4.70 28.04 -24.59
CA ILE A 84 -4.24 27.44 -25.85
C ILE A 84 -4.44 25.91 -25.82
N CYS A 85 -4.27 25.28 -24.64
CA CYS A 85 -4.50 23.85 -24.50
C CYS A 85 -5.97 23.47 -24.76
N LEU A 86 -6.91 24.31 -24.31
CA LEU A 86 -8.35 24.14 -24.60
C LEU A 86 -8.69 24.34 -26.06
N GLU A 87 -8.12 25.37 -26.71
CA GLU A 87 -8.39 25.67 -28.12
C GLU A 87 -7.83 24.65 -29.10
N ARG A 88 -6.67 24.03 -28.76
CA ARG A 88 -5.95 23.14 -29.66
C ARG A 88 -6.10 21.65 -29.32
N ASP A 89 -6.98 21.30 -28.41
CA ASP A 89 -7.19 19.93 -27.95
C ASP A 89 -5.90 19.27 -27.41
N ILE A 90 -5.09 20.05 -26.67
CA ILE A 90 -3.81 19.61 -26.10
C ILE A 90 -3.95 19.42 -24.58
N THR A 91 -3.10 18.58 -24.01
CA THR A 91 -3.02 18.39 -22.56
C THR A 91 -2.16 19.50 -21.94
N PHE A 92 -2.66 20.14 -20.87
CA PHE A 92 -1.88 21.07 -20.05
C PHE A 92 -0.92 20.27 -19.18
N ALA A 93 0.36 20.30 -19.55
CA ALA A 93 1.40 19.47 -18.92
C ALA A 93 2.73 20.20 -18.90
N ALA A 94 3.56 19.85 -17.93
CA ALA A 94 4.96 20.27 -17.83
C ALA A 94 5.90 19.09 -18.03
N PRO A 95 7.05 19.28 -18.69
CA PRO A 95 8.08 18.27 -18.79
C PRO A 95 8.68 17.95 -17.42
N LEU A 96 8.68 16.68 -17.03
CA LEU A 96 9.33 16.20 -15.82
C LEU A 96 10.73 15.68 -16.15
N TYR A 97 11.73 16.22 -15.49
CA TYR A 97 13.11 15.75 -15.56
C TYR A 97 13.57 15.17 -14.23
N VAL A 98 14.40 14.16 -14.31
CA VAL A 98 14.93 13.45 -13.15
C VAL A 98 16.43 13.24 -13.34
N LYS A 99 17.23 13.73 -12.42
CA LYS A 99 18.67 13.48 -12.38
C LYS A 99 18.95 12.15 -11.70
N VAL A 100 19.63 11.26 -12.40
CA VAL A 100 19.95 9.91 -11.91
C VAL A 100 21.45 9.66 -11.92
N ALA A 101 21.92 8.72 -11.09
CA ALA A 101 23.31 8.29 -11.04
C ALA A 101 23.39 6.78 -11.22
N LEU A 102 24.25 6.34 -12.15
CA LEU A 102 24.60 4.94 -12.36
C LEU A 102 25.99 4.69 -11.80
N ILE A 103 26.10 3.71 -10.89
CA ILE A 103 27.37 3.25 -10.34
C ILE A 103 27.71 1.91 -10.99
N ASN A 104 28.89 1.83 -11.59
CA ASN A 104 29.44 0.59 -12.15
C ASN A 104 30.59 0.09 -11.26
N ARG A 105 30.30 -0.92 -10.44
CA ARG A 105 31.30 -1.54 -9.54
C ARG A 105 32.34 -2.35 -10.29
N ALA A 106 32.00 -2.95 -11.42
CA ALA A 106 32.94 -3.71 -12.24
C ALA A 106 34.02 -2.82 -12.85
N ALA A 107 33.71 -1.53 -13.09
CA ALA A 107 34.64 -0.54 -13.62
C ALA A 107 35.31 0.33 -12.54
N GLY A 108 35.37 -0.14 -11.28
CA GLY A 108 36.02 0.57 -10.17
C GLY A 108 35.16 1.67 -9.55
N ASP A 109 33.86 1.46 -9.39
CA ASP A 109 32.88 2.42 -8.84
C ASP A 109 32.75 3.71 -9.67
N GLU A 110 32.87 3.59 -11.00
CA GLU A 110 32.63 4.71 -11.89
C GLU A 110 31.18 5.20 -11.76
N VAL A 111 31.02 6.50 -11.54
CA VAL A 111 29.71 7.15 -11.37
C VAL A 111 29.37 8.00 -12.62
N VAL A 112 28.29 7.66 -13.29
CA VAL A 112 27.77 8.41 -14.43
C VAL A 112 26.44 9.04 -14.05
N THR A 113 26.37 10.37 -14.01
CA THR A 113 25.13 11.10 -13.78
C THR A 113 24.51 11.56 -15.10
N SER A 114 23.20 11.54 -15.19
CA SER A 114 22.47 12.00 -16.38
C SER A 114 21.09 12.55 -16.01
N ASP A 115 20.66 13.56 -16.73
CA ASP A 115 19.31 14.09 -16.62
C ASP A 115 18.40 13.34 -17.60
N ILE A 116 17.32 12.76 -17.08
CA ILE A 116 16.39 11.94 -17.85
C ILE A 116 15.05 12.64 -17.93
N PHE A 117 14.57 12.84 -19.16
CA PHE A 117 13.20 13.27 -19.40
C PHE A 117 12.25 12.12 -19.08
N MET A 118 11.34 12.31 -18.12
CA MET A 118 10.38 11.28 -17.69
C MET A 118 9.03 11.37 -18.43
N GLY A 119 8.83 12.40 -19.22
CA GLY A 119 7.60 12.64 -19.97
C GLY A 119 6.90 13.93 -19.57
N ASP A 120 5.89 14.31 -20.34
CA ASP A 120 5.02 15.43 -20.03
C ASP A 120 4.00 14.99 -18.97
N PHE A 121 4.03 15.68 -17.83
CA PHE A 121 3.18 15.37 -16.68
C PHE A 121 2.04 16.38 -16.58
N PRO A 122 0.75 15.94 -16.56
CA PRO A 122 -0.39 16.84 -16.47
C PRO A 122 -0.36 17.67 -15.17
N LEU A 123 -0.51 18.98 -15.31
CA LEU A 123 -0.58 19.91 -14.18
C LEU A 123 -2.03 20.23 -13.85
N MET A 124 -2.25 20.54 -12.58
CA MET A 124 -3.52 21.06 -12.10
C MET A 124 -3.60 22.56 -12.41
N THR A 125 -4.77 23.00 -12.89
CA THR A 125 -5.07 24.42 -13.09
C THR A 125 -5.36 25.11 -11.75
N ASP A 126 -5.33 26.42 -11.72
CA ASP A 126 -5.71 27.22 -10.53
C ASP A 126 -7.15 26.95 -10.07
N LYS A 127 -7.98 26.41 -10.95
CA LYS A 127 -9.38 25.99 -10.67
C LYS A 127 -9.48 24.60 -10.04
N GLY A 128 -8.37 23.87 -9.83
CA GLY A 128 -8.38 22.51 -9.30
C GLY A 128 -8.82 21.44 -10.30
N THR A 129 -8.66 21.70 -11.60
CA THR A 129 -9.00 20.79 -12.70
C THR A 129 -7.76 20.39 -13.50
N PHE A 130 -7.90 19.42 -14.39
CA PHE A 130 -6.88 19.01 -15.35
C PHE A 130 -7.40 19.19 -16.76
N ILE A 131 -6.58 19.70 -17.67
CA ILE A 131 -6.91 19.78 -19.09
C ILE A 131 -6.22 18.63 -19.81
N ILE A 132 -7.01 17.67 -20.28
CA ILE A 132 -6.53 16.48 -20.98
C ILE A 132 -7.14 16.43 -22.38
N ASN A 133 -6.29 16.51 -23.40
CA ASN A 133 -6.72 16.57 -24.80
C ASN A 133 -7.82 17.61 -25.04
N GLY A 134 -7.62 18.83 -24.53
CA GLY A 134 -8.55 19.94 -24.66
C GLY A 134 -9.83 19.86 -23.81
N THR A 135 -9.99 18.82 -23.00
CA THR A 135 -11.16 18.67 -22.12
C THR A 135 -10.80 18.89 -20.66
N GLU A 136 -11.57 19.69 -19.95
CA GLU A 136 -11.43 19.84 -18.52
C GLU A 136 -11.95 18.61 -17.78
N ARG A 137 -11.12 18.08 -16.89
CA ARG A 137 -11.41 16.91 -16.08
C ARG A 137 -11.23 17.20 -14.61
N VAL A 138 -12.04 16.57 -13.80
CA VAL A 138 -11.94 16.58 -12.34
C VAL A 138 -11.55 15.18 -11.88
N VAL A 139 -10.51 15.07 -11.07
CA VAL A 139 -10.17 13.84 -10.38
C VAL A 139 -10.93 13.81 -9.07
N VAL A 140 -11.91 12.92 -8.98
CA VAL A 140 -12.81 12.81 -7.82
C VAL A 140 -12.09 12.05 -6.70
N SER A 141 -12.11 12.61 -5.49
CA SER A 141 -11.57 11.96 -4.30
C SER A 141 -12.34 10.69 -3.98
N GLN A 142 -11.64 9.66 -3.54
CA GLN A 142 -12.22 8.34 -3.25
C GLN A 142 -12.36 8.12 -1.75
N LEU A 143 -13.53 7.65 -1.32
CA LEU A 143 -13.76 7.22 0.05
C LEU A 143 -13.54 5.70 0.12
N ILE A 144 -12.44 5.29 0.75
CA ILE A 144 -12.04 3.89 0.91
C ILE A 144 -12.07 3.48 2.37
N ARG A 145 -12.12 2.16 2.61
CA ARG A 145 -11.85 1.64 3.95
C ARG A 145 -10.39 1.90 4.30
N SER A 146 -10.15 2.46 5.49
CA SER A 146 -8.80 2.73 5.98
C SER A 146 -8.01 1.43 6.11
N PRO A 147 -6.71 1.37 5.79
CA PRO A 147 -5.90 0.20 6.10
C PRO A 147 -5.89 -0.05 7.61
N GLY A 148 -5.72 -1.32 8.00
CA GLY A 148 -5.74 -1.77 9.39
C GLY A 148 -6.48 -3.08 9.57
N VAL A 149 -6.87 -3.40 10.80
CA VAL A 149 -7.63 -4.60 11.13
C VAL A 149 -9.06 -4.24 11.50
N TYR A 150 -10.02 -5.03 11.06
CA TYR A 150 -11.45 -4.87 11.31
C TYR A 150 -12.05 -6.18 11.79
N PHE A 151 -12.77 -6.13 12.91
CA PHE A 151 -13.46 -7.25 13.49
C PHE A 151 -14.96 -7.09 13.26
N ALA A 152 -15.59 -8.15 12.76
CA ALA A 152 -17.04 -8.26 12.70
C ALA A 152 -17.46 -9.55 13.41
N ALA A 153 -18.67 -9.61 13.89
CA ALA A 153 -19.23 -10.81 14.50
C ALA A 153 -20.64 -11.02 13.98
N GLU A 154 -20.96 -12.26 13.65
CA GLU A 154 -22.29 -12.68 13.25
C GLU A 154 -22.80 -13.72 14.24
N GLU A 155 -24.04 -13.56 14.65
CA GLU A 155 -24.70 -14.55 15.51
C GLU A 155 -25.15 -15.76 14.67
N ASP A 156 -24.68 -16.95 15.02
CA ASP A 156 -25.11 -18.17 14.37
C ASP A 156 -26.57 -18.47 14.72
N ARG A 157 -27.43 -18.52 13.74
CA ARG A 157 -28.87 -18.74 13.89
C ARG A 157 -29.22 -20.08 14.55
N THR A 158 -28.32 -21.06 14.51
CA THR A 158 -28.57 -22.40 15.06
C THR A 158 -28.15 -22.54 16.51
N THR A 159 -27.05 -21.88 16.90
CA THR A 159 -26.45 -22.01 18.24
C THR A 159 -26.58 -20.76 19.08
N GLY A 160 -26.96 -19.61 18.49
CA GLY A 160 -26.99 -18.30 19.17
C GLY A 160 -25.59 -17.75 19.53
N ARG A 161 -24.52 -18.37 19.02
CA ARG A 161 -23.14 -17.98 19.33
C ARG A 161 -22.65 -16.88 18.41
N LEU A 162 -21.82 -16.02 18.95
CA LEU A 162 -21.08 -15.05 18.16
C LEU A 162 -19.89 -15.73 17.46
N LEU A 163 -19.86 -15.64 16.16
CA LEU A 163 -18.75 -16.10 15.33
C LEU A 163 -18.01 -14.88 14.77
N SER A 164 -16.84 -14.61 15.30
CA SER A 164 -16.04 -13.47 14.85
C SER A 164 -15.36 -13.72 13.50
N THR A 165 -15.25 -12.64 12.75
CA THR A 165 -14.42 -12.56 11.55
C THR A 165 -13.50 -11.37 11.67
N ALA A 166 -12.26 -11.48 11.19
CA ALA A 166 -11.34 -10.37 11.13
C ALA A 166 -10.81 -10.19 9.72
N LYS A 167 -10.70 -8.94 9.28
CA LYS A 167 -10.12 -8.59 7.99
C LYS A 167 -8.94 -7.66 8.22
N LEU A 168 -7.75 -8.12 7.86
CA LEU A 168 -6.54 -7.32 7.85
C LEU A 168 -6.33 -6.79 6.43
N ILE A 169 -6.45 -5.48 6.31
CA ILE A 169 -6.40 -4.74 5.04
C ILE A 169 -5.17 -3.85 5.06
N PRO A 170 -4.11 -4.17 4.30
CA PRO A 170 -3.00 -3.26 4.10
C PRO A 170 -3.37 -2.16 3.10
N ASP A 171 -2.61 -1.08 3.05
CA ASP A 171 -2.72 -0.13 1.95
C ASP A 171 -2.24 -0.78 0.65
N ARG A 172 -1.16 -1.56 0.75
CA ARG A 172 -0.59 -2.35 -0.33
C ARG A 172 -0.23 -3.74 0.15
N GLY A 173 -0.72 -4.77 -0.55
CA GLY A 173 -0.39 -6.16 -0.26
C GLY A 173 -1.58 -7.09 -0.27
N ALA A 174 -1.36 -8.30 0.24
CA ALA A 174 -2.36 -9.34 0.30
C ALA A 174 -3.32 -9.14 1.47
N TRP A 175 -4.61 -9.20 1.20
CA TRP A 175 -5.63 -9.21 2.24
C TRP A 175 -5.61 -10.53 2.98
N MET A 176 -5.75 -10.47 4.30
CA MET A 176 -5.93 -11.64 5.15
C MET A 176 -7.32 -11.58 5.81
N GLU A 177 -8.10 -12.61 5.59
CA GLU A 177 -9.42 -12.75 6.19
C GLU A 177 -9.38 -13.93 7.15
N PHE A 178 -9.70 -13.70 8.40
CA PHE A 178 -9.80 -14.69 9.45
C PHE A 178 -11.27 -14.94 9.76
N GLU A 179 -11.66 -16.18 9.97
CA GLU A 179 -13.04 -16.56 10.27
C GLU A 179 -13.10 -17.64 11.33
N THR A 180 -14.04 -17.52 12.26
CA THR A 180 -14.38 -18.57 13.21
C THR A 180 -15.46 -19.43 12.60
N ARG A 181 -15.24 -20.76 12.56
CA ARG A 181 -16.22 -21.74 12.09
C ARG A 181 -17.03 -22.32 13.25
N LYS A 182 -18.22 -22.86 12.94
CA LYS A 182 -19.13 -23.47 13.93
C LYS A 182 -18.52 -24.61 14.76
N SER A 183 -17.48 -25.26 14.23
CA SER A 183 -16.77 -26.37 14.87
C SER A 183 -15.57 -25.93 15.71
N ASP A 184 -15.60 -24.72 16.25
CA ASP A 184 -14.52 -24.12 17.05
C ASP A 184 -13.15 -24.08 16.31
N TYR A 185 -13.22 -23.89 15.02
CA TYR A 185 -12.11 -23.89 14.12
C TYR A 185 -11.83 -22.48 13.62
N LEU A 186 -10.62 -21.98 13.85
CA LEU A 186 -10.14 -20.70 13.33
C LEU A 186 -9.45 -20.91 11.98
N ALA A 187 -9.96 -20.25 10.98
CA ALA A 187 -9.50 -20.37 9.62
C ALA A 187 -8.97 -19.03 9.08
N ILE A 188 -7.99 -19.11 8.18
CA ILE A 188 -7.48 -17.96 7.44
C ILE A 188 -7.64 -18.18 5.94
N LYS A 189 -8.06 -17.12 5.24
CA LYS A 189 -7.99 -16.98 3.79
C LYS A 189 -6.92 -15.95 3.44
N PHE A 190 -5.86 -16.39 2.84
CA PHE A 190 -4.79 -15.52 2.39
C PHE A 190 -5.01 -15.14 0.92
N ASN A 191 -5.13 -13.83 0.63
CA ASN A 191 -5.33 -13.28 -0.71
C ASN A 191 -6.51 -13.93 -1.47
N ARG A 192 -7.65 -14.15 -0.77
CA ARG A 192 -8.86 -14.81 -1.32
C ARG A 192 -8.66 -16.23 -1.86
N LYS A 193 -7.53 -16.87 -1.51
CA LYS A 193 -7.24 -18.25 -1.86
C LYS A 193 -7.93 -19.22 -0.89
N ARG A 194 -7.49 -20.47 -0.91
CA ARG A 194 -8.06 -21.54 -0.09
C ARG A 194 -7.99 -21.22 1.41
N THR A 195 -9.01 -21.64 2.11
CA THR A 195 -9.08 -21.60 3.58
C THR A 195 -8.13 -22.61 4.19
N ILE A 196 -7.33 -22.18 5.16
CA ILE A 196 -6.40 -23.02 5.92
C ILE A 196 -6.58 -22.80 7.41
N PRO A 197 -6.24 -23.80 8.29
CA PRO A 197 -6.14 -23.58 9.73
C PRO A 197 -5.20 -22.42 10.06
N VAL A 198 -5.60 -21.57 10.97
CA VAL A 198 -4.77 -20.42 11.36
C VAL A 198 -3.49 -20.85 12.07
N THR A 199 -3.54 -22.00 12.77
CA THR A 199 -2.39 -22.57 13.47
C THR A 199 -1.26 -22.98 12.50
N ILE A 200 -1.57 -23.40 11.27
CA ILE A 200 -0.54 -23.64 10.25
C ILE A 200 0.24 -22.36 9.95
N LEU A 201 -0.44 -21.20 9.84
CA LEU A 201 0.26 -19.92 9.67
C LEU A 201 1.08 -19.58 10.91
N LEU A 202 0.52 -19.71 12.11
CA LEU A 202 1.22 -19.41 13.36
C LEU A 202 2.50 -20.24 13.52
N ARG A 203 2.44 -21.55 13.24
CA ARG A 203 3.62 -22.42 13.26
C ARG A 203 4.64 -22.03 12.19
N ALA A 204 4.18 -21.72 10.97
CA ALA A 204 5.06 -21.28 9.88
C ALA A 204 5.80 -19.98 10.22
N LEU A 205 5.20 -19.09 11.03
CA LEU A 205 5.86 -17.86 11.50
C LEU A 205 7.09 -18.14 12.38
N ALA A 206 7.14 -19.26 13.10
CA ALA A 206 8.32 -19.64 13.89
C ALA A 206 9.55 -19.92 12.99
N ALA A 207 9.32 -20.38 11.73
CA ALA A 207 10.39 -20.72 10.80
C ALA A 207 10.89 -19.54 9.94
N VAL A 208 10.31 -18.36 10.05
CA VAL A 208 10.62 -17.15 9.24
C VAL A 208 11.03 -15.97 10.13
N ARG A 209 11.64 -14.93 9.52
CA ARG A 209 12.01 -13.69 10.21
C ARG A 209 11.08 -12.57 9.78
N ASP A 210 10.63 -11.75 10.73
CA ASP A 210 9.76 -10.60 10.45
C ASP A 210 10.51 -9.26 10.36
N GLY A 211 11.84 -9.30 10.51
CA GLY A 211 12.67 -8.09 10.49
C GLY A 211 12.55 -7.23 11.75
N PHE A 212 11.86 -7.70 12.78
CA PHE A 212 11.74 -7.05 14.07
C PHE A 212 12.75 -7.62 15.08
N ASP A 213 13.53 -6.75 15.72
CA ASP A 213 14.58 -7.15 16.69
C ASP A 213 14.04 -7.47 18.09
N GLY A 214 12.75 -7.76 18.22
CA GLY A 214 12.09 -8.14 19.47
C GLY A 214 12.02 -9.67 19.67
N PRO A 215 11.64 -10.12 20.88
CA PRO A 215 11.39 -11.53 21.14
C PRO A 215 10.24 -12.01 20.26
N SER A 216 10.43 -13.16 19.62
CA SER A 216 9.36 -13.78 18.83
C SER A 216 8.25 -14.31 19.76
N PRO A 217 7.00 -14.04 19.49
CA PRO A 217 5.91 -14.57 20.30
C PRO A 217 5.72 -16.09 20.15
N ILE A 218 6.29 -16.67 19.08
CA ILE A 218 6.29 -18.10 18.77
C ILE A 218 7.67 -18.45 18.25
N GLU A 219 8.36 -19.38 18.94
CA GLU A 219 9.73 -19.77 18.63
C GLU A 219 9.83 -21.15 17.98
N GLU A 220 9.13 -22.13 18.52
CA GLU A 220 9.17 -23.53 18.08
C GLU A 220 7.95 -23.94 17.27
N GLY A 221 6.80 -23.32 17.51
CA GLY A 221 5.53 -23.65 16.86
C GLY A 221 4.96 -25.01 17.30
N THR A 222 5.25 -25.45 18.54
CA THR A 222 4.71 -26.68 19.13
C THR A 222 3.27 -26.51 19.60
N ASP A 223 2.56 -27.61 19.91
CA ASP A 223 1.19 -27.57 20.40
C ASP A 223 1.15 -26.90 21.77
N GLU A 224 2.10 -27.27 22.66
CA GLU A 224 2.21 -26.72 24.00
C GLU A 224 2.46 -25.20 23.97
N GLU A 225 3.32 -24.74 23.07
CA GLU A 225 3.62 -23.31 22.91
C GLU A 225 2.38 -22.55 22.44
N LEU A 226 1.69 -23.03 21.40
CA LEU A 226 0.47 -22.37 20.92
C LEU A 226 -0.63 -22.32 21.99
N LEU A 227 -0.84 -23.39 22.75
CA LEU A 227 -1.80 -23.41 23.84
C LEU A 227 -1.39 -22.42 24.94
N ALA A 228 -0.12 -22.36 25.32
CA ALA A 228 0.40 -21.44 26.33
C ALA A 228 0.24 -19.97 25.93
N VAL A 229 0.48 -19.62 24.67
CA VAL A 229 0.32 -18.25 24.14
C VAL A 229 -1.12 -17.76 24.30
N TYR A 230 -2.10 -18.63 24.11
CA TYR A 230 -3.52 -18.26 24.15
C TYR A 230 -4.25 -18.69 25.45
N GLU A 231 -3.60 -19.31 26.42
CA GLU A 231 -4.19 -19.81 27.68
C GLU A 231 -5.06 -18.75 28.38
N LYS A 232 -4.60 -17.50 28.39
CA LYS A 232 -5.31 -16.39 29.05
C LYS A 232 -6.59 -15.95 28.37
N VAL A 233 -6.72 -16.19 27.07
CA VAL A 233 -7.85 -15.72 26.26
C VAL A 233 -8.77 -16.85 25.80
N ASP A 234 -8.22 -18.05 25.60
CA ASP A 234 -8.95 -19.28 25.20
C ASP A 234 -9.29 -20.15 26.40
N ASN A 235 -9.95 -19.54 27.39
CA ASN A 235 -10.27 -20.14 28.67
C ASN A 235 -11.77 -20.53 28.85
N ASN A 236 -12.54 -20.50 27.77
CA ASN A 236 -13.94 -20.87 27.78
C ASN A 236 -14.08 -22.39 27.95
N PRO A 237 -14.76 -22.91 28.99
CA PRO A 237 -14.86 -24.35 29.22
C PRO A 237 -15.62 -25.11 28.13
N ASP A 238 -16.53 -24.44 27.44
CA ASP A 238 -17.36 -25.06 26.41
C ASP A 238 -16.73 -25.01 25.00
N HIS A 239 -15.80 -24.08 24.79
CA HIS A 239 -15.25 -23.80 23.47
C HIS A 239 -13.75 -23.48 23.53
N HIS A 240 -12.93 -24.42 23.05
CA HIS A 240 -11.47 -24.28 22.94
C HIS A 240 -11.10 -24.09 21.46
N TYR A 241 -10.90 -22.83 21.03
CA TYR A 241 -10.71 -22.48 19.63
C TYR A 241 -9.33 -22.91 19.09
N ILE A 242 -8.28 -22.75 19.88
CA ILE A 242 -6.91 -23.13 19.46
C ILE A 242 -6.77 -24.64 19.40
N GLU A 243 -7.23 -25.36 20.44
CA GLU A 243 -7.20 -26.83 20.46
C GLU A 243 -8.07 -27.41 19.34
N GLY A 244 -9.29 -26.86 19.13
CA GLY A 244 -10.17 -27.24 18.02
C GLY A 244 -9.52 -27.04 16.64
N THR A 245 -8.72 -25.98 16.51
CA THR A 245 -8.01 -25.69 15.25
C THR A 245 -6.82 -26.64 15.05
N ILE A 246 -6.06 -26.96 16.11
CA ILE A 246 -4.95 -27.92 16.06
C ILE A 246 -5.47 -29.31 15.60
N ARG A 247 -6.63 -29.75 16.10
CA ARG A 247 -7.24 -31.04 15.68
C ARG A 247 -7.61 -31.10 14.18
N MET A 248 -7.75 -29.95 13.53
CA MET A 248 -8.06 -29.84 12.09
C MET A 248 -6.82 -29.73 11.21
N GLU A 249 -5.63 -29.75 11.79
CA GLU A 249 -4.37 -29.76 11.06
C GLU A 249 -4.13 -31.13 10.40
N PRO A 250 -3.38 -31.15 9.28
CA PRO A 250 -2.92 -32.41 8.71
C PRO A 250 -1.88 -33.06 9.63
N GLN A 251 -1.72 -34.36 9.54
CA GLN A 251 -0.60 -35.03 10.21
C GLN A 251 0.74 -34.51 9.64
N TRP A 252 1.62 -34.11 10.54
CA TRP A 252 2.92 -33.57 10.16
C TRP A 252 3.88 -34.68 9.75
N ASP A 253 4.46 -34.55 8.56
CA ASP A 253 5.52 -35.45 8.07
C ASP A 253 6.87 -34.88 8.50
N LEU A 254 7.36 -35.32 9.66
CA LEU A 254 8.60 -34.85 10.26
C LEU A 254 9.81 -35.68 9.82
N ARG A 255 9.95 -35.93 8.53
CA ARG A 255 11.11 -36.64 7.97
C ARG A 255 12.39 -35.79 8.10
N ASP A 256 13.52 -36.44 8.14
CA ASP A 256 14.87 -35.84 8.09
C ASP A 256 15.18 -34.80 9.20
N GLY A 257 14.57 -34.94 10.38
CA GLY A 257 14.82 -34.03 11.50
C GLY A 257 14.18 -32.64 11.33
N MET A 258 13.19 -32.51 10.47
CA MET A 258 12.41 -31.28 10.33
C MET A 258 11.65 -30.93 11.61
N THR A 259 11.64 -29.63 11.95
CA THR A 259 10.78 -29.10 13.01
C THR A 259 9.33 -28.96 12.55
N VAL A 260 8.40 -28.94 13.51
CA VAL A 260 6.96 -28.71 13.22
C VAL A 260 6.75 -27.40 12.47
N ALA A 261 7.49 -26.35 12.84
CA ALA A 261 7.44 -25.04 12.17
C ALA A 261 7.84 -25.13 10.69
N GLN A 262 8.87 -25.89 10.37
CA GLN A 262 9.32 -26.12 8.99
C GLN A 262 8.31 -26.92 8.19
N ALA A 263 7.73 -27.96 8.77
CA ALA A 263 6.67 -28.76 8.13
C ALA A 263 5.43 -27.93 7.85
N ALA A 264 5.01 -27.07 8.81
CA ALA A 264 3.90 -26.15 8.65
C ALA A 264 4.18 -25.09 7.55
N LEU A 265 5.40 -24.58 7.47
CA LEU A 265 5.81 -23.64 6.42
C LEU A 265 5.70 -24.27 5.02
N LEU A 266 6.14 -25.51 4.85
CA LEU A 266 6.01 -26.26 3.59
C LEU A 266 4.55 -26.51 3.23
N GLU A 267 3.71 -26.88 4.21
CA GLU A 267 2.28 -27.11 3.98
C GLU A 267 1.57 -25.81 3.59
N PHE A 268 1.90 -24.69 4.25
CA PHE A 268 1.42 -23.36 3.86
C PHE A 268 1.79 -23.04 2.42
N TYR A 269 3.05 -23.26 2.04
CA TYR A 269 3.53 -22.99 0.69
C TYR A 269 2.83 -23.83 -0.37
N LYS A 270 2.67 -25.16 -0.14
CA LYS A 270 1.94 -26.07 -1.04
C LYS A 270 0.51 -25.59 -1.31
N ARG A 271 -0.18 -25.08 -0.28
CA ARG A 271 -1.54 -24.56 -0.43
C ARG A 271 -1.62 -23.23 -1.15
N MET A 272 -0.60 -22.38 -0.98
CA MET A 272 -0.54 -21.07 -1.63
C MET A 272 -0.04 -21.15 -3.07
N ARG A 273 0.87 -22.07 -3.37
CA ARG A 273 1.45 -22.30 -4.69
C ARG A 273 1.40 -23.76 -5.09
N PRO A 274 0.21 -24.28 -5.43
CA PRO A 274 0.09 -25.64 -5.93
C PRO A 274 0.79 -25.74 -7.29
N GLY A 275 1.74 -26.68 -7.41
CA GLY A 275 2.51 -26.91 -8.62
C GLY A 275 3.98 -26.49 -8.55
N ASP A 276 4.36 -25.62 -7.63
CA ASP A 276 5.77 -25.28 -7.40
C ASP A 276 6.43 -26.32 -6.46
N PRO A 277 7.72 -26.67 -6.66
CA PRO A 277 8.42 -27.60 -5.78
C PRO A 277 8.54 -27.02 -4.37
N PRO A 278 8.05 -27.69 -3.33
CA PRO A 278 8.05 -27.20 -1.97
C PRO A 278 9.44 -27.41 -1.33
N THR A 279 10.33 -26.44 -1.45
CA THR A 279 11.61 -26.39 -0.72
C THR A 279 11.51 -25.44 0.45
N LEU A 280 12.27 -25.65 1.53
CA LEU A 280 12.25 -24.78 2.71
C LEU A 280 12.67 -23.35 2.37
N ASP A 281 13.65 -23.18 1.50
CA ASP A 281 14.14 -21.85 1.12
C ASP A 281 13.10 -21.08 0.33
N ASN A 282 12.49 -21.71 -0.67
CA ASN A 282 11.41 -21.08 -1.46
C ASN A 282 10.18 -20.73 -0.59
N ALA A 283 9.85 -21.61 0.35
CA ALA A 283 8.72 -21.40 1.24
C ALA A 283 8.97 -20.24 2.22
N ARG A 284 10.21 -20.14 2.75
CA ARG A 284 10.64 -19.05 3.62
C ARG A 284 10.63 -17.72 2.88
N GLU A 285 11.32 -17.65 1.74
CA GLU A 285 11.37 -16.47 0.90
C GLU A 285 9.97 -16.00 0.47
N TYR A 286 9.10 -16.95 0.13
CA TYR A 286 7.71 -16.63 -0.22
C TYR A 286 6.97 -15.96 0.94
N LEU A 287 6.97 -16.56 2.13
CA LEU A 287 6.23 -16.03 3.28
C LEU A 287 6.81 -14.68 3.76
N GLU A 288 8.15 -14.58 3.86
CA GLU A 288 8.85 -13.35 4.21
C GLU A 288 8.55 -12.23 3.22
N SER A 289 8.62 -12.51 1.92
CA SER A 289 8.33 -11.51 0.89
C SER A 289 6.86 -11.08 0.83
N GLN A 290 5.93 -11.96 1.22
CA GLN A 290 4.49 -11.63 1.18
C GLN A 290 4.01 -10.83 2.38
N LEU A 291 4.65 -10.97 3.55
CA LEU A 291 4.21 -10.35 4.80
C LEU A 291 5.17 -9.28 5.32
N PHE A 292 6.47 -9.48 5.17
CA PHE A 292 7.48 -8.68 5.86
C PHE A 292 8.33 -7.81 4.94
N ASP A 293 8.22 -7.95 3.62
CA ASP A 293 8.85 -7.05 2.66
C ASP A 293 7.97 -5.81 2.44
N GLN A 294 8.46 -4.64 2.87
CA GLN A 294 7.77 -3.36 2.70
C GLN A 294 7.41 -3.04 1.24
N ARG A 295 8.17 -3.54 0.27
CA ARG A 295 7.86 -3.36 -1.16
C ARG A 295 6.59 -4.09 -1.59
N ARG A 296 6.23 -5.19 -0.90
CA ARG A 296 5.07 -6.02 -1.22
C ARG A 296 3.92 -5.88 -0.24
N TYR A 297 4.21 -5.62 1.03
CA TYR A 297 3.21 -5.47 2.08
C TYR A 297 3.48 -4.19 2.86
N ASP A 298 2.57 -3.25 2.81
CA ASP A 298 2.69 -1.95 3.45
C ASP A 298 1.36 -1.55 4.09
N LEU A 299 1.39 -1.27 5.38
CA LEU A 299 0.25 -0.74 6.13
C LEU A 299 0.18 0.77 6.05
N GLU A 300 1.26 1.42 5.64
CA GLU A 300 1.49 2.85 5.79
C GLU A 300 1.37 3.34 7.25
N ARG A 301 1.55 4.64 7.47
CA ARG A 301 1.46 5.24 8.82
C ARG A 301 0.06 5.09 9.41
N VAL A 302 -0.96 5.32 8.59
CA VAL A 302 -2.37 5.26 9.03
C VAL A 302 -2.78 3.85 9.41
N GLY A 303 -2.46 2.86 8.58
CA GLY A 303 -2.78 1.46 8.85
C GLY A 303 -2.05 0.93 10.08
N ARG A 304 -0.77 1.29 10.25
CA ARG A 304 0.00 0.91 11.44
C ARG A 304 -0.59 1.52 12.71
N TYR A 305 -0.90 2.82 12.70
CA TYR A 305 -1.52 3.50 13.84
C TYR A 305 -2.85 2.84 14.23
N LYS A 306 -3.73 2.58 13.25
CA LYS A 306 -5.02 1.96 13.51
C LYS A 306 -4.90 0.53 14.01
N LEU A 307 -3.99 -0.25 13.46
CA LEU A 307 -3.72 -1.61 13.90
C LEU A 307 -3.26 -1.63 15.36
N ASN A 308 -2.33 -0.76 15.73
CA ASN A 308 -1.85 -0.63 17.10
C ASN A 308 -2.96 -0.26 18.07
N GLN A 309 -3.75 0.76 17.72
CA GLN A 309 -4.89 1.19 18.52
C GLN A 309 -5.89 0.05 18.74
N ARG A 310 -6.20 -0.69 17.66
CA ARG A 310 -7.18 -1.78 17.71
C ARG A 310 -6.70 -3.00 18.50
N LEU A 311 -5.44 -3.34 18.38
CA LEU A 311 -4.85 -4.50 19.06
C LEU A 311 -4.30 -4.17 20.45
N HIS A 312 -4.47 -2.93 20.93
CA HIS A 312 -3.92 -2.45 22.20
C HIS A 312 -2.44 -2.79 22.35
N ILE A 313 -1.67 -2.44 21.32
CA ILE A 313 -0.22 -2.63 21.31
C ILE A 313 0.39 -1.39 21.95
N ASP A 314 0.77 -1.53 23.24
CA ASP A 314 1.41 -0.47 24.02
C ASP A 314 2.92 -0.40 23.73
N GLY A 315 3.45 0.81 23.67
CA GLY A 315 4.87 1.09 23.49
C GLY A 315 5.14 1.99 22.29
N PRO A 316 6.39 2.41 22.10
CA PRO A 316 6.79 3.13 20.89
C PRO A 316 6.73 2.15 19.72
N VAL A 317 5.54 1.81 19.31
CA VAL A 317 5.35 1.08 18.08
C VAL A 317 5.70 2.04 17.00
N LEU A 318 6.87 1.91 16.76
CA LEU A 318 7.77 2.43 15.80
C LEU A 318 6.99 2.89 14.57
N PRO A 319 6.85 4.21 14.35
CA PRO A 319 6.39 4.69 13.05
C PRO A 319 7.28 4.16 11.90
N ALA A 320 8.41 3.53 12.23
CA ALA A 320 9.31 2.91 11.29
C ALA A 320 8.85 1.54 10.79
N VAL A 321 8.03 0.76 11.52
CA VAL A 321 7.56 -0.56 11.06
C VAL A 321 6.27 -0.42 10.28
N ARG A 322 6.37 -0.42 8.96
CA ARG A 322 5.24 -0.31 8.04
C ARG A 322 4.67 -1.67 7.62
N THR A 323 5.38 -2.76 7.88
CA THR A 323 4.94 -4.14 7.63
C THR A 323 4.21 -4.70 8.83
N ILE A 324 3.55 -5.84 8.63
CA ILE A 324 2.99 -6.60 9.75
C ILE A 324 4.10 -7.29 10.53
N THR A 325 3.89 -7.55 11.82
CA THR A 325 4.79 -8.33 12.69
C THR A 325 4.13 -9.63 13.13
N LYS A 326 4.90 -10.60 13.60
CA LYS A 326 4.37 -11.84 14.18
C LYS A 326 3.46 -11.54 15.39
N TYR A 327 3.85 -10.56 16.18
CA TYR A 327 3.09 -10.12 17.35
C TYR A 327 1.70 -9.59 16.99
N ASP A 328 1.58 -8.86 15.87
CA ASP A 328 0.29 -8.37 15.38
C ASP A 328 -0.67 -9.51 15.09
N LEU A 329 -0.19 -10.58 14.44
CA LEU A 329 -1.01 -11.73 14.09
C LEU A 329 -1.47 -12.50 15.33
N VAL A 330 -0.58 -12.68 16.31
CA VAL A 330 -0.94 -13.33 17.58
C VAL A 330 -2.00 -12.52 18.33
N LYS A 331 -1.83 -11.20 18.42
CA LYS A 331 -2.81 -10.31 19.08
C LYS A 331 -4.14 -10.24 18.32
N LEU A 332 -4.12 -10.29 17.00
CA LEU A 332 -5.34 -10.32 16.18
C LEU A 332 -6.17 -11.56 16.50
N ILE A 333 -5.55 -12.74 16.56
CA ILE A 333 -6.24 -13.99 16.87
C ILE A 333 -6.74 -13.99 18.31
N ALA A 334 -5.94 -13.49 19.26
CA ALA A 334 -6.36 -13.35 20.65
C ALA A 334 -7.63 -12.48 20.76
N ARG A 335 -7.70 -11.37 20.03
CA ARG A 335 -8.89 -10.51 20.01
C ARG A 335 -10.11 -11.20 19.40
N MET A 336 -9.92 -11.99 18.34
CA MET A 336 -11.03 -12.77 17.77
C MET A 336 -11.64 -13.72 18.79
N ILE A 337 -10.79 -14.42 19.57
CA ILE A 337 -11.25 -15.33 20.64
C ILE A 337 -12.01 -14.55 21.72
N LEU A 338 -11.52 -13.38 22.12
CA LEU A 338 -12.22 -12.52 23.10
C LEU A 338 -13.60 -12.07 22.60
N ILE A 339 -13.73 -11.75 21.30
CA ILE A 339 -15.03 -11.40 20.70
C ILE A 339 -15.97 -12.61 20.68
N ASN A 340 -15.47 -13.81 20.32
CA ASN A 340 -16.25 -15.04 20.34
C ASN A 340 -16.78 -15.36 21.75
N ASN A 341 -15.99 -15.04 22.78
CA ASN A 341 -16.37 -15.21 24.19
C ASN A 341 -17.25 -14.06 24.73
N GLY A 342 -17.61 -13.08 23.90
CA GLY A 342 -18.43 -11.92 24.30
C GLY A 342 -17.72 -10.93 25.24
N LEU A 343 -16.39 -11.02 25.38
CA LEU A 343 -15.59 -10.15 26.25
C LEU A 343 -15.18 -8.85 25.56
N GLN A 344 -15.30 -8.77 24.24
CA GLN A 344 -15.03 -7.57 23.44
C GLN A 344 -16.10 -7.40 22.35
N GLU A 345 -16.34 -6.16 21.96
CA GLU A 345 -17.29 -5.82 20.91
C GLU A 345 -16.62 -5.81 19.53
N PRO A 346 -17.38 -6.17 18.47
CA PRO A 346 -16.94 -6.01 17.08
C PRO A 346 -16.85 -4.53 16.69
N ASP A 347 -16.19 -4.25 15.57
CA ASP A 347 -16.03 -2.90 15.07
C ASP A 347 -17.23 -2.47 14.19
N ASP A 348 -17.59 -1.19 14.26
CA ASP A 348 -18.48 -0.58 13.28
C ASP A 348 -17.67 -0.24 12.01
N ILE A 349 -17.91 -1.03 10.96
CA ILE A 349 -17.19 -0.92 9.70
C ILE A 349 -17.59 0.34 8.92
N ASP A 350 -18.84 0.79 9.10
CA ASP A 350 -19.41 1.92 8.34
C ASP A 350 -19.14 3.27 9.00
N HIS A 351 -18.65 3.27 10.22
CA HIS A 351 -18.25 4.49 10.91
C HIS A 351 -17.19 5.26 10.11
N LEU A 352 -17.39 6.57 9.91
CA LEU A 352 -16.48 7.42 9.12
C LEU A 352 -15.06 7.44 9.66
N GLY A 353 -14.85 7.18 10.95
CA GLY A 353 -13.52 6.97 11.53
C GLY A 353 -12.78 5.76 10.94
N ASN A 354 -13.47 4.81 10.32
CA ASN A 354 -12.91 3.62 9.67
C ASN A 354 -12.81 3.75 8.16
N ARG A 355 -13.27 4.87 7.63
CA ARG A 355 -13.17 5.21 6.21
C ARG A 355 -12.30 6.45 6.06
N ARG A 356 -11.40 6.46 5.09
CA ARG A 356 -10.57 7.62 4.79
C ARG A 356 -10.80 8.13 3.38
N VAL A 357 -10.52 9.40 3.18
CA VAL A 357 -10.55 10.02 1.87
C VAL A 357 -9.17 9.84 1.22
N LYS A 358 -9.18 9.22 0.04
CA LYS A 358 -8.03 9.12 -0.84
C LYS A 358 -8.10 10.28 -1.82
N THR A 359 -7.19 11.22 -1.66
CA THR A 359 -7.19 12.50 -2.40
C THR A 359 -6.53 12.37 -3.77
N VAL A 360 -6.65 13.43 -4.56
CA VAL A 360 -6.15 13.49 -5.94
C VAL A 360 -4.67 13.14 -6.05
N GLY A 361 -3.82 13.76 -5.22
CA GLY A 361 -2.38 13.52 -5.24
C GLY A 361 -2.03 12.06 -4.97
N GLU A 362 -2.71 11.43 -3.99
CA GLU A 362 -2.51 10.03 -3.66
C GLU A 362 -2.98 9.08 -4.78
N LEU A 363 -4.07 9.43 -5.49
CA LEU A 363 -4.55 8.65 -6.62
C LEU A 363 -3.56 8.69 -7.79
N ILE A 364 -3.01 9.86 -8.07
CA ILE A 364 -1.96 10.04 -9.10
C ILE A 364 -0.68 9.32 -8.69
N GLN A 365 -0.27 9.43 -7.42
CA GLN A 365 0.89 8.74 -6.88
C GLN A 365 0.78 7.22 -7.07
N ASN A 366 -0.39 6.64 -6.81
CA ASN A 366 -0.62 5.22 -7.02
C ASN A 366 -0.55 4.79 -8.50
N ALA A 367 -1.09 5.61 -9.40
CA ALA A 367 -0.98 5.36 -10.83
C ALA A 367 0.48 5.42 -11.32
N LEU A 368 1.21 6.44 -10.88
CA LEU A 368 2.62 6.62 -11.21
C LEU A 368 3.50 5.48 -10.65
N ARG A 369 3.20 5.00 -9.43
CA ARG A 369 3.86 3.84 -8.80
C ARG A 369 3.80 2.59 -9.68
N ILE A 370 2.67 2.33 -10.30
CA ILE A 370 2.51 1.19 -11.24
C ILE A 370 3.43 1.38 -12.45
N GLY A 371 3.49 2.58 -13.00
CA GLY A 371 4.37 2.92 -14.12
C GLY A 371 5.85 2.75 -13.78
N LEU A 372 6.28 3.28 -12.62
CA LEU A 372 7.65 3.20 -12.13
C LEU A 372 8.09 1.76 -11.86
N ARG A 373 7.25 0.92 -11.27
CA ARG A 373 7.57 -0.50 -11.07
C ARG A 373 7.70 -1.29 -12.37
N ARG A 374 6.88 -0.97 -13.37
CA ARG A 374 7.05 -1.55 -14.72
C ARG A 374 8.37 -1.10 -15.34
N MET A 375 8.74 0.15 -15.16
CA MET A 375 10.02 0.70 -15.60
C MET A 375 11.19 0.02 -14.88
N GLU A 376 11.15 -0.08 -13.56
CA GLU A 376 12.15 -0.78 -12.73
C GLU A 376 12.45 -2.18 -13.27
N ARG A 377 11.41 -2.97 -13.54
CA ARG A 377 11.58 -4.31 -14.09
C ARG A 377 12.31 -4.32 -15.43
N VAL A 378 11.95 -3.40 -16.35
CA VAL A 378 12.62 -3.28 -17.66
C VAL A 378 14.07 -2.83 -17.50
N VAL A 379 14.35 -1.91 -16.58
CA VAL A 379 15.72 -1.46 -16.27
C VAL A 379 16.56 -2.63 -15.77
N ARG A 380 16.03 -3.42 -14.83
CA ARG A 380 16.71 -4.60 -14.27
C ARG A 380 17.00 -5.66 -15.34
N GLU A 381 16.04 -5.92 -16.23
CA GLU A 381 16.25 -6.81 -17.39
C GLU A 381 17.35 -6.29 -18.34
N ARG A 382 17.37 -4.99 -18.64
CA ARG A 382 18.40 -4.38 -19.48
C ARG A 382 19.78 -4.40 -18.85
N MET A 383 19.87 -4.18 -17.53
CA MET A 383 21.12 -4.29 -16.79
C MET A 383 21.71 -5.71 -16.86
N SER A 384 20.85 -6.74 -16.81
CA SER A 384 21.28 -8.15 -16.87
C SER A 384 21.82 -8.54 -18.26
N ILE A 385 21.30 -7.92 -19.33
CA ILE A 385 21.70 -8.23 -20.72
C ILE A 385 22.96 -7.44 -21.12
N ARG A 386 23.12 -6.22 -20.58
CA ARG A 386 24.19 -5.29 -20.97
C ARG A 386 25.23 -5.14 -19.86
N GLU A 387 26.00 -6.18 -19.62
CA GLU A 387 27.14 -6.14 -18.68
C GLU A 387 28.41 -5.48 -19.25
N SER A 388 28.34 -4.81 -20.41
CA SER A 388 29.50 -4.23 -21.08
C SER A 388 29.86 -2.82 -20.58
N ASP A 389 31.13 -2.47 -20.72
CA ASP A 389 31.82 -1.29 -20.15
C ASP A 389 31.30 0.10 -20.56
N SER A 390 30.21 0.20 -21.33
CA SER A 390 29.69 1.48 -21.86
C SER A 390 28.19 1.65 -21.65
N VAL A 391 27.69 1.36 -20.45
CA VAL A 391 26.26 1.52 -20.14
C VAL A 391 25.98 2.93 -19.61
N SER A 392 25.09 3.68 -20.26
CA SER A 392 24.63 4.99 -19.78
C SER A 392 23.22 4.90 -19.16
N PRO A 393 22.87 5.75 -18.18
CA PRO A 393 21.53 5.80 -17.60
C PRO A 393 20.42 5.96 -18.66
N MET A 394 20.67 6.79 -19.69
CA MET A 394 19.70 7.03 -20.77
C MET A 394 19.35 5.78 -21.58
N THR A 395 20.30 4.84 -21.74
CA THR A 395 20.05 3.59 -22.48
C THR A 395 19.31 2.54 -21.66
N LEU A 396 19.42 2.63 -20.33
CA LEU A 396 18.76 1.72 -19.39
C LEU A 396 17.31 2.10 -19.14
N VAL A 397 17.05 3.38 -18.89
CA VAL A 397 15.72 3.85 -18.49
C VAL A 397 14.78 3.89 -19.69
N ASN A 398 13.61 3.29 -19.54
CA ASN A 398 12.52 3.35 -20.50
C ASN A 398 11.31 4.05 -19.86
N ILE A 399 11.02 5.23 -20.32
CA ILE A 399 9.94 6.07 -19.76
C ILE A 399 8.53 5.67 -20.24
N ARG A 400 8.41 4.86 -21.31
CA ARG A 400 7.10 4.51 -21.90
C ARG A 400 6.09 3.94 -20.91
N PRO A 401 6.47 3.02 -19.99
CA PRO A 401 5.53 2.50 -18.99
C PRO A 401 5.01 3.57 -18.03
N VAL A 402 5.83 4.57 -17.71
CA VAL A 402 5.47 5.68 -16.82
C VAL A 402 4.45 6.59 -17.51
N VAL A 403 4.78 7.04 -18.73
CA VAL A 403 3.89 7.88 -19.55
C VAL A 403 2.55 7.15 -19.82
N ALA A 404 2.60 5.85 -20.11
CA ALA A 404 1.40 5.05 -20.32
C ALA A 404 0.50 4.98 -19.08
N ALA A 405 1.08 4.81 -17.89
CA ALA A 405 0.31 4.76 -16.64
C ALA A 405 -0.38 6.09 -16.33
N VAL A 406 0.29 7.21 -16.55
CA VAL A 406 -0.28 8.56 -16.39
C VAL A 406 -1.42 8.78 -17.38
N ARG A 407 -1.22 8.46 -18.66
CA ARG A 407 -2.28 8.56 -19.68
C ARG A 407 -3.48 7.67 -19.39
N GLU A 408 -3.25 6.45 -18.94
CA GLU A 408 -4.31 5.51 -18.54
C GLU A 408 -5.14 6.08 -17.39
N PHE A 409 -4.49 6.66 -16.38
CA PHE A 409 -5.18 7.25 -15.23
C PHE A 409 -6.06 8.43 -15.65
N PHE A 410 -5.52 9.43 -16.32
CA PHE A 410 -6.30 10.62 -16.69
C PHE A 410 -7.33 10.34 -17.79
N GLY A 411 -7.04 9.44 -18.73
CA GLY A 411 -7.91 9.14 -19.87
C GLY A 411 -9.02 8.14 -19.60
N SER A 412 -8.75 7.09 -18.80
CA SER A 412 -9.68 5.95 -18.68
C SER A 412 -10.06 5.57 -17.25
N SER A 413 -9.48 6.21 -16.21
CA SER A 413 -9.86 5.93 -14.83
C SER A 413 -11.29 6.38 -14.55
N GLN A 414 -12.03 5.57 -13.79
CA GLN A 414 -13.39 5.91 -13.32
C GLN A 414 -13.41 7.18 -12.43
N LEU A 415 -12.29 7.52 -11.79
CA LEU A 415 -12.17 8.68 -10.92
C LEU A 415 -11.74 9.95 -11.65
N SER A 416 -11.23 9.86 -12.88
CA SER A 416 -10.98 11.00 -13.75
C SER A 416 -12.21 11.24 -14.64
N GLN A 417 -13.03 12.21 -14.28
CA GLN A 417 -14.32 12.47 -14.91
C GLN A 417 -14.30 13.78 -15.68
N PHE A 418 -15.13 13.91 -16.72
CA PHE A 418 -15.38 15.18 -17.36
C PHE A 418 -16.02 16.14 -16.37
N MET A 419 -15.53 17.37 -16.31
CA MET A 419 -16.09 18.37 -15.42
C MET A 419 -17.51 18.73 -15.84
N GLU A 420 -18.45 18.76 -14.90
CA GLU A 420 -19.80 19.28 -15.10
C GLU A 420 -19.73 20.80 -15.13
N GLN A 421 -20.10 21.39 -16.27
CA GLN A 421 -20.00 22.85 -16.52
C GLN A 421 -21.37 23.54 -16.70
N THR A 422 -22.44 22.99 -16.11
CA THR A 422 -23.77 23.56 -16.22
C THR A 422 -23.89 24.92 -15.51
N ASN A 423 -23.30 25.03 -14.31
CA ASN A 423 -23.19 26.28 -13.56
C ASN A 423 -22.01 26.22 -12.59
N PRO A 424 -21.53 27.37 -12.05
CA PRO A 424 -20.42 27.42 -11.13
C PRO A 424 -20.59 26.55 -9.85
N LEU A 425 -21.84 26.43 -9.35
CA LEU A 425 -22.10 25.59 -8.17
C LEU A 425 -21.95 24.09 -8.49
N ALA A 426 -22.39 23.66 -9.69
CA ALA A 426 -22.18 22.26 -10.13
C ALA A 426 -20.70 21.93 -10.27
N GLU A 427 -19.89 22.84 -10.84
CA GLU A 427 -18.44 22.69 -10.91
C GLU A 427 -17.81 22.53 -9.53
N LEU A 428 -18.17 23.39 -8.57
CA LEU A 428 -17.67 23.33 -7.20
C LEU A 428 -18.07 22.02 -6.52
N THR A 429 -19.34 21.63 -6.65
CA THR A 429 -19.86 20.39 -6.08
C THR A 429 -19.11 19.17 -6.63
N HIS A 430 -18.85 19.14 -7.94
CA HIS A 430 -18.10 18.06 -8.58
C HIS A 430 -16.68 17.92 -8.03
N LYS A 431 -15.96 19.05 -7.83
CA LYS A 431 -14.61 19.06 -7.24
C LYS A 431 -14.59 18.59 -5.79
N ARG A 432 -15.68 18.77 -5.05
CA ARG A 432 -15.82 18.36 -3.63
C ARG A 432 -16.47 16.98 -3.46
N THR A 433 -16.89 16.33 -4.54
CA THR A 433 -17.53 15.01 -4.49
C THR A 433 -16.58 13.95 -3.96
N LEU A 434 -17.08 13.08 -3.09
CA LEU A 434 -16.43 11.89 -2.60
C LEU A 434 -17.09 10.66 -3.21
N SER A 435 -16.35 9.85 -3.95
CA SER A 435 -16.87 8.63 -4.57
C SER A 435 -16.44 7.41 -3.77
N ALA A 436 -17.38 6.49 -3.51
CA ALA A 436 -17.03 5.17 -2.95
C ALA A 436 -16.64 4.15 -4.04
N LEU A 437 -16.78 4.51 -5.32
CA LEU A 437 -16.47 3.67 -6.47
C LEU A 437 -15.00 3.79 -6.87
N GLY A 438 -14.51 2.84 -7.69
CA GLY A 438 -13.18 2.90 -8.26
C GLY A 438 -12.23 1.81 -7.73
N PRO A 439 -10.94 1.87 -8.08
CA PRO A 439 -9.96 0.88 -7.68
C PRO A 439 -9.83 0.77 -6.15
N GLY A 440 -10.01 -0.43 -5.60
CA GLY A 440 -9.99 -0.65 -4.14
C GLY A 440 -11.27 -0.26 -3.40
N GLY A 441 -12.25 0.34 -4.08
CA GLY A 441 -13.56 0.68 -3.56
C GLY A 441 -14.66 -0.31 -3.96
N LEU A 442 -15.91 0.16 -3.94
CA LEU A 442 -17.08 -0.63 -4.34
C LEU A 442 -17.13 -0.80 -5.87
N ARG A 443 -17.64 -1.93 -6.32
CA ARG A 443 -17.96 -2.15 -7.73
C ARG A 443 -19.39 -1.65 -8.02
N ARG A 444 -19.60 -1.11 -9.22
CA ARG A 444 -20.90 -0.55 -9.64
C ARG A 444 -22.02 -1.62 -9.74
N GLU A 445 -21.65 -2.90 -9.81
CA GLU A 445 -22.58 -4.04 -9.96
C GLU A 445 -23.08 -4.61 -8.60
N ARG A 446 -22.83 -3.94 -7.50
CA ARG A 446 -23.30 -4.36 -6.16
C ARG A 446 -24.10 -3.27 -5.50
#